data_e647872b63f9abbf63aecf3c45cbd5e2
#
_entry.id   e647872b63f9abbf63aecf3c45cbd5e2
#
_cell.length_a   1.000
_cell.length_b   1.000
_cell.length_c   1.000
_cell.angle_alpha   90.00
_cell.angle_beta   90.00
_cell.angle_gamma   90.00
#
_symmetry.space_group_name_H-M   'P 1'
#
loop_
_entity.id
_entity.type
_entity.pdbx_description
1 polymer ?
#
loop_
_entity_poly.entity_id
_entity_poly.type
_entity_poly.pdbx_seq_one_letter_code
_entity_poly.pdbx_strand_id
1 'polypeptide(L)'
;MITLYKQIETKGLYYKEMWYENADKVLIEHSGKVGYVGTIAKTSMTEKEAAIRLQDFSNVCASEVYTKLSENQLCTIVVQYLLKSKDGNKRDKWLKDKVSEYLKEHLGWRGIGVVESFAIDNGKLNIYCIVVEEERAVSAIKSCLKTYRLDLTHAIIAARNWDDEGFRVKYSYKPINDFSVI
;
A
#
# COMPACT_ATOMS: atom_id res chain seq x y z
N MET A 1 -9.40 -9.46 -5.85
CA MET A 1 -9.23 -9.18 -4.40
C MET A 1 -10.29 -8.18 -3.98
N ILE A 2 -10.94 -8.44 -2.86
CA ILE A 2 -11.93 -7.55 -2.21
C ILE A 2 -11.34 -7.15 -0.87
N THR A 3 -11.32 -5.85 -0.57
CA THR A 3 -10.83 -5.30 0.70
C THR A 3 -11.90 -4.42 1.31
N LEU A 4 -12.25 -4.66 2.55
CA LEU A 4 -13.28 -3.96 3.31
C LEU A 4 -12.73 -3.53 4.66
N TYR A 5 -13.24 -2.40 5.17
CA TYR A 5 -12.75 -1.77 6.39
C TYR A 5 -13.88 -1.50 7.38
N LYS A 6 -13.55 -1.49 8.67
CA LYS A 6 -14.46 -1.15 9.77
C LYS A 6 -13.75 -0.29 10.79
N GLN A 7 -14.29 0.89 11.05
CA GLN A 7 -13.82 1.74 12.15
C GLN A 7 -14.46 1.28 13.47
N ILE A 8 -13.63 1.05 14.48
CA ILE A 8 -14.07 0.79 15.86
C ILE A 8 -13.58 1.95 16.72
N GLU A 9 -14.49 2.73 17.29
CA GLU A 9 -14.23 4.04 17.93
C GLU A 9 -13.02 4.07 18.87
N THR A 10 -12.86 3.09 19.73
CA THR A 10 -11.75 3.04 20.70
C THR A 10 -10.57 2.16 20.27
N LYS A 11 -10.72 1.39 19.19
CA LYS A 11 -9.75 0.35 18.79
C LYS A 11 -9.06 0.65 17.46
N GLY A 12 -9.58 1.60 16.66
CA GLY A 12 -9.01 2.00 15.36
C GLY A 12 -9.62 1.25 14.19
N LEU A 13 -8.95 1.30 13.04
CA LEU A 13 -9.40 0.74 11.78
C LEU A 13 -9.02 -0.75 11.66
N TYR A 14 -9.96 -1.56 11.26
CA TYR A 14 -9.81 -2.99 10.99
C TYR A 14 -10.11 -3.26 9.53
N TYR A 15 -9.51 -4.32 8.99
CA TYR A 15 -9.71 -4.74 7.61
C TYR A 15 -10.03 -6.23 7.51
N LYS A 16 -10.73 -6.59 6.43
CA LYS A 16 -10.93 -7.95 5.93
C LYS A 16 -10.70 -7.97 4.43
N GLU A 17 -9.93 -8.93 3.96
CA GLU A 17 -9.60 -9.13 2.55
C GLU A 17 -9.86 -10.56 2.15
N MET A 18 -10.28 -10.74 0.89
CA MET A 18 -10.45 -12.07 0.32
C MET A 18 -10.02 -12.09 -1.13
N TRP A 19 -9.26 -13.09 -1.53
CA TRP A 19 -8.88 -13.33 -2.92
C TRP A 19 -8.62 -14.82 -3.18
N TYR A 20 -8.68 -15.20 -4.44
CA TYR A 20 -8.36 -16.55 -4.88
C TYR A 20 -7.01 -16.57 -5.59
N GLU A 21 -6.14 -17.49 -5.19
CA GLU A 21 -4.84 -17.75 -5.81
C GLU A 21 -4.95 -18.93 -6.75
N ASN A 22 -4.98 -18.64 -8.06
CA ASN A 22 -5.21 -19.65 -9.09
C ASN A 22 -4.09 -20.70 -9.15
N ALA A 23 -2.84 -20.30 -8.93
CA ALA A 23 -1.69 -21.22 -9.01
C ALA A 23 -1.76 -22.33 -7.97
N ASP A 24 -2.16 -21.97 -6.74
CA ASP A 24 -2.23 -22.89 -5.61
C ASP A 24 -3.63 -23.45 -5.39
N LYS A 25 -4.64 -22.99 -6.13
CA LYS A 25 -6.07 -23.32 -5.97
C LYS A 25 -6.56 -23.11 -4.54
N VAL A 26 -6.21 -21.98 -3.95
CA VAL A 26 -6.61 -21.64 -2.58
C VAL A 26 -7.36 -20.31 -2.54
N LEU A 27 -8.44 -20.27 -1.75
CA LEU A 27 -9.04 -19.03 -1.30
C LEU A 27 -8.28 -18.55 -0.06
N ILE A 28 -7.91 -17.29 -0.05
CA ILE A 28 -7.18 -16.66 1.03
C ILE A 28 -8.09 -15.62 1.67
N GLU A 29 -8.27 -15.74 2.97
CA GLU A 29 -8.89 -14.74 3.83
C GLU A 29 -7.80 -14.11 4.68
N HIS A 30 -7.71 -12.80 4.69
CA HIS A 30 -6.74 -12.05 5.46
C HIS A 30 -7.46 -10.95 6.23
N SER A 31 -7.20 -10.85 7.53
CA SER A 31 -7.88 -9.86 8.37
C SER A 31 -7.02 -9.41 9.53
N GLY A 32 -7.27 -8.20 10.02
CA GLY A 32 -6.53 -7.66 11.14
C GLY A 32 -6.87 -6.21 11.44
N LYS A 33 -6.04 -5.62 12.28
CA LYS A 33 -6.05 -4.18 12.56
C LYS A 33 -5.06 -3.50 11.61
N VAL A 34 -5.48 -2.41 10.99
CA VAL A 34 -4.60 -1.62 10.10
C VAL A 34 -3.32 -1.21 10.81
N GLY A 35 -2.19 -1.43 10.15
CA GLY A 35 -0.85 -1.16 10.69
C GLY A 35 -0.18 -2.34 11.38
N TYR A 36 -0.89 -3.43 11.63
CA TYR A 36 -0.36 -4.66 12.24
C TYR A 36 -0.46 -5.83 11.26
N VAL A 37 0.48 -6.76 11.35
CA VAL A 37 0.42 -7.99 10.56
C VAL A 37 -0.87 -8.75 10.92
N GLY A 38 -1.68 -9.02 9.90
CA GLY A 38 -2.95 -9.71 10.08
C GLY A 38 -2.82 -11.23 10.18
N THR A 39 -3.95 -11.88 10.37
CA THR A 39 -4.10 -13.34 10.33
C THR A 39 -4.59 -13.79 8.96
N ILE A 40 -4.09 -14.95 8.52
CA ILE A 40 -4.43 -15.55 7.24
C ILE A 40 -5.09 -16.89 7.48
N ALA A 41 -6.19 -17.14 6.78
CA ALA A 41 -6.77 -18.45 6.58
C ALA A 41 -6.69 -18.83 5.10
N LYS A 42 -6.30 -20.09 4.82
CA LYS A 42 -6.21 -20.65 3.47
C LYS A 42 -7.11 -21.84 3.36
N THR A 43 -7.96 -21.88 2.34
CA THR A 43 -8.88 -22.99 2.08
C THR A 43 -8.72 -23.46 0.65
N SER A 44 -8.34 -24.72 0.45
CA SER A 44 -8.26 -25.32 -0.89
C SER A 44 -9.66 -25.50 -1.46
N MET A 45 -9.89 -24.97 -2.67
CA MET A 45 -11.16 -25.09 -3.37
C MET A 45 -11.00 -24.82 -4.86
N THR A 46 -12.05 -25.14 -5.62
CA THR A 46 -12.10 -24.82 -7.04
C THR A 46 -12.38 -23.33 -7.27
N GLU A 47 -12.02 -22.82 -8.45
CA GLU A 47 -12.31 -21.44 -8.84
C GLU A 47 -13.81 -21.11 -8.78
N LYS A 48 -14.69 -22.10 -9.14
CA LYS A 48 -16.16 -21.91 -9.07
C LYS A 48 -16.65 -21.71 -7.64
N GLU A 49 -16.16 -22.52 -6.70
CA GLU A 49 -16.49 -22.39 -5.27
C GLU A 49 -15.95 -21.07 -4.71
N ALA A 50 -14.73 -20.69 -5.09
CA ALA A 50 -14.12 -19.42 -4.71
C ALA A 50 -14.92 -18.22 -5.22
N ALA A 51 -15.43 -18.27 -6.46
CA ALA A 51 -16.25 -17.20 -7.02
C ALA A 51 -17.54 -16.97 -6.21
N ILE A 52 -18.20 -18.03 -5.78
CA ILE A 52 -19.39 -17.96 -4.91
C ILE A 52 -19.02 -17.32 -3.56
N ARG A 53 -17.93 -17.78 -2.94
CA ARG A 53 -17.46 -17.23 -1.66
C ARG A 53 -17.09 -15.75 -1.76
N LEU A 54 -16.42 -15.34 -2.84
CA LEU A 54 -16.06 -13.93 -3.08
C LEU A 54 -17.31 -13.06 -3.29
N GLN A 55 -18.34 -13.58 -3.97
CA GLN A 55 -19.60 -12.87 -4.14
C GLN A 55 -20.32 -12.65 -2.80
N ASP A 56 -20.35 -13.66 -1.94
CA ASP A 56 -21.01 -13.60 -0.63
C ASP A 56 -20.20 -12.81 0.41
N PHE A 57 -18.90 -12.71 0.24
CA PHE A 57 -18.00 -12.07 1.20
C PHE A 57 -18.41 -10.62 1.55
N SER A 58 -18.77 -9.83 0.55
CA SER A 58 -19.21 -8.46 0.78
C SER A 58 -20.49 -8.38 1.61
N ASN A 59 -21.43 -9.30 1.38
CA ASN A 59 -22.69 -9.37 2.12
C ASN A 59 -22.47 -9.79 3.58
N VAL A 60 -21.63 -10.79 3.80
CA VAL A 60 -21.26 -11.26 5.14
C VAL A 60 -20.56 -10.13 5.91
N CYS A 61 -19.58 -9.49 5.29
CA CYS A 61 -18.85 -8.38 5.91
C CYS A 61 -19.74 -7.16 6.18
N ALA A 62 -20.71 -6.87 5.30
CA ALA A 62 -21.67 -5.79 5.50
C ALA A 62 -22.53 -6.01 6.76
N SER A 63 -22.93 -7.25 7.07
CA SER A 63 -23.65 -7.57 8.31
C SER A 63 -22.82 -7.30 9.58
N GLU A 64 -21.49 -7.29 9.45
CA GLU A 64 -20.52 -6.94 10.48
C GLU A 64 -20.07 -5.47 10.42
N VAL A 65 -20.71 -4.63 9.58
CA VAL A 65 -20.42 -3.20 9.41
C VAL A 65 -19.02 -2.94 8.78
N TYR A 66 -18.51 -3.86 7.98
CA TYR A 66 -17.37 -3.59 7.11
C TYR A 66 -17.85 -2.99 5.80
N THR A 67 -17.18 -1.95 5.32
CA THR A 67 -17.51 -1.26 4.08
C THR A 67 -16.27 -1.01 3.23
N LYS A 68 -16.48 -0.82 1.94
CA LYS A 68 -15.43 -0.31 1.06
C LYS A 68 -15.23 1.18 1.34
N LEU A 69 -13.98 1.60 1.46
CA LEU A 69 -13.66 3.03 1.56
C LEU A 69 -13.85 3.72 0.21
N SER A 70 -14.38 4.93 0.26
CA SER A 70 -14.45 5.82 -0.90
C SER A 70 -13.10 6.51 -1.17
N GLU A 71 -12.89 7.02 -2.35
CA GLU A 71 -11.62 7.63 -2.76
C GLU A 71 -11.20 8.80 -1.85
N ASN A 72 -12.17 9.60 -1.38
CA ASN A 72 -11.90 10.70 -0.46
C ASN A 72 -11.47 10.27 0.96
N GLN A 73 -11.56 8.99 1.29
CA GLN A 73 -11.06 8.41 2.54
C GLN A 73 -9.66 7.79 2.37
N LEU A 74 -9.10 7.88 1.16
CA LEU A 74 -7.80 7.34 0.83
C LEU A 74 -6.77 8.47 0.69
N CYS A 75 -5.51 8.13 0.98
CA CYS A 75 -4.38 9.02 0.82
C CYS A 75 -3.43 8.45 -0.22
N THR A 76 -2.88 9.31 -1.09
CA THR A 76 -1.80 8.93 -1.98
C THR A 76 -0.47 9.26 -1.31
N ILE A 77 0.40 8.26 -1.17
CA ILE A 77 1.79 8.47 -0.76
C ILE A 77 2.70 8.23 -1.96
N VAL A 78 3.67 9.10 -2.13
CA VAL A 78 4.74 8.92 -3.09
C VAL A 78 6.06 8.70 -2.35
N VAL A 79 6.79 7.67 -2.76
CA VAL A 79 8.19 7.44 -2.40
C VAL A 79 9.03 7.84 -3.61
N GLN A 80 9.76 8.94 -3.47
CA GLN A 80 10.57 9.51 -4.55
C GLN A 80 12.06 9.31 -4.29
N TYR A 81 12.80 8.97 -5.34
CA TYR A 81 14.26 9.01 -5.37
C TYR A 81 14.74 9.94 -6.49
N LEU A 82 15.73 10.76 -6.19
CA LEU A 82 16.41 11.56 -7.21
C LEU A 82 17.48 10.69 -7.89
N LEU A 83 17.39 10.59 -9.20
CA LEU A 83 18.27 9.78 -10.04
C LEU A 83 19.44 10.60 -10.58
N LYS A 84 20.54 9.93 -10.95
CA LYS A 84 21.69 10.60 -11.57
C LYS A 84 21.51 10.84 -13.07
N SER A 85 20.57 10.18 -13.70
CA SER A 85 20.28 10.30 -15.14
C SER A 85 18.78 10.49 -15.36
N LYS A 86 18.41 11.13 -16.48
CA LYS A 86 17.01 11.45 -16.81
C LYS A 86 16.10 10.21 -16.78
N ASP A 87 16.55 9.12 -17.41
CA ASP A 87 15.73 7.91 -17.60
C ASP A 87 16.09 6.77 -16.63
N GLY A 88 16.96 7.06 -15.66
CA GLY A 88 17.47 6.06 -14.73
C GLY A 88 18.45 5.06 -15.37
N ASN A 89 19.21 4.39 -14.55
CA ASN A 89 20.16 3.34 -14.96
C ASN A 89 19.70 1.95 -14.48
N LYS A 90 20.51 0.91 -14.66
CA LYS A 90 20.18 -0.46 -14.22
C LYS A 90 19.95 -0.57 -12.71
N ARG A 91 20.72 0.18 -11.89
CA ARG A 91 20.55 0.21 -10.44
C ARG A 91 19.22 0.86 -10.07
N ASP A 92 18.85 1.93 -10.75
CA ASP A 92 17.60 2.66 -10.48
C ASP A 92 16.38 1.78 -10.82
N LYS A 93 16.45 1.00 -11.92
CA LYS A 93 15.43 0.01 -12.27
C LYS A 93 15.34 -1.10 -11.22
N TRP A 94 16.47 -1.64 -10.78
CA TRP A 94 16.53 -2.61 -9.70
C TRP A 94 15.94 -2.05 -8.39
N LEU A 95 16.29 -0.80 -8.03
CA LEU A 95 15.76 -0.13 -6.83
C LEU A 95 14.24 0.02 -6.92
N LYS A 96 13.72 0.46 -8.08
CA LYS A 96 12.28 0.54 -8.35
C LYS A 96 11.59 -0.81 -8.11
N ASP A 97 12.13 -1.89 -8.70
CA ASP A 97 11.53 -3.22 -8.57
C ASP A 97 11.52 -3.68 -7.11
N LYS A 98 12.65 -3.51 -6.40
CA LYS A 98 12.77 -3.93 -5.01
C LYS A 98 11.92 -3.08 -4.06
N VAL A 99 11.89 -1.77 -4.23
CA VAL A 99 11.04 -0.91 -3.39
C VAL A 99 9.57 -1.25 -3.62
N SER A 100 9.14 -1.40 -4.87
CA SER A 100 7.75 -1.76 -5.19
C SER A 100 7.36 -3.12 -4.61
N GLU A 101 8.22 -4.14 -4.76
CA GLU A 101 8.01 -5.50 -4.22
C GLU A 101 7.84 -5.48 -2.70
N TYR A 102 8.82 -4.93 -1.98
CA TYR A 102 8.80 -4.93 -0.52
C TYR A 102 7.71 -4.01 0.07
N LEU A 103 7.40 -2.89 -0.58
CA LEU A 103 6.29 -2.04 -0.14
C LEU A 103 4.95 -2.72 -0.35
N LYS A 104 4.76 -3.42 -1.48
CA LYS A 104 3.53 -4.19 -1.75
C LYS A 104 3.27 -5.20 -0.64
N GLU A 105 4.29 -5.96 -0.25
CA GLU A 105 4.17 -6.92 0.85
C GLU A 105 3.97 -6.22 2.19
N HIS A 106 4.82 -5.23 2.50
CA HIS A 106 4.83 -4.59 3.82
C HIS A 106 3.54 -3.83 4.13
N LEU A 107 2.97 -3.14 3.15
CA LEU A 107 1.70 -2.42 3.28
C LEU A 107 0.51 -3.39 3.23
N GLY A 108 0.53 -4.35 2.29
CA GLY A 108 -0.54 -5.33 2.10
C GLY A 108 -0.76 -6.18 3.35
N TRP A 109 0.30 -6.82 3.86
CA TRP A 109 0.21 -7.67 5.07
C TRP A 109 -0.22 -6.93 6.35
N ARG A 110 -0.37 -5.63 6.29
CA ARG A 110 -0.85 -4.79 7.40
C ARG A 110 -2.17 -4.09 7.11
N GLY A 111 -2.81 -4.40 5.97
CA GLY A 111 -4.04 -3.75 5.54
C GLY A 111 -3.93 -2.23 5.40
N ILE A 112 -2.70 -1.70 5.25
CA ILE A 112 -2.45 -0.26 5.13
C ILE A 112 -2.81 0.24 3.74
N GLY A 113 -2.52 -0.54 2.70
CA GLY A 113 -2.74 -0.12 1.32
C GLY A 113 -1.92 -0.92 0.30
N VAL A 114 -1.83 -0.39 -0.90
CA VAL A 114 -1.21 -1.05 -2.05
C VAL A 114 -0.24 -0.13 -2.77
N VAL A 115 0.76 -0.70 -3.43
CA VAL A 115 1.53 0.01 -4.46
C VAL A 115 0.69 0.02 -5.73
N GLU A 116 0.34 1.20 -6.20
CA GLU A 116 -0.54 1.38 -7.37
C GLU A 116 0.26 1.47 -8.67
N SER A 117 1.29 2.31 -8.69
CA SER A 117 2.04 2.59 -9.91
C SER A 117 3.44 3.11 -9.60
N PHE A 118 4.22 3.29 -10.65
CA PHE A 118 5.50 3.99 -10.60
C PHE A 118 5.71 4.80 -11.88
N ALA A 119 6.58 5.81 -11.79
CA ALA A 119 7.04 6.58 -12.93
C ALA A 119 8.55 6.87 -12.80
N ILE A 120 9.27 6.85 -13.92
CA ILE A 120 10.65 7.30 -14.04
C ILE A 120 10.69 8.33 -15.15
N ASP A 121 10.99 9.56 -14.82
CA ASP A 121 11.20 10.64 -15.79
C ASP A 121 11.95 11.81 -15.12
N ASN A 122 12.60 12.62 -15.93
CA ASN A 122 13.27 13.87 -15.51
C ASN A 122 14.21 13.71 -14.31
N GLY A 123 14.89 12.56 -14.20
CA GLY A 123 15.81 12.28 -13.11
C GLY A 123 15.12 11.96 -11.78
N LYS A 124 13.86 11.57 -11.81
CA LYS A 124 13.09 11.14 -10.64
C LYS A 124 12.53 9.74 -10.84
N LEU A 125 12.51 8.96 -9.77
CA LEU A 125 11.73 7.75 -9.63
C LEU A 125 10.65 8.02 -8.60
N ASN A 126 9.39 7.92 -8.97
CA ASN A 126 8.24 7.99 -8.08
C ASN A 126 7.57 6.61 -7.99
N ILE A 127 7.28 6.16 -6.78
CA ILE A 127 6.48 4.96 -6.50
C ILE A 127 5.26 5.43 -5.73
N TYR A 128 4.07 5.23 -6.29
CA TYR A 128 2.81 5.69 -5.74
C TYR A 128 2.11 4.57 -4.99
N CYS A 129 1.66 4.89 -3.78
CA CYS A 129 0.90 3.98 -2.93
C CYS A 129 -0.44 4.62 -2.58
N ILE A 130 -1.53 3.85 -2.66
CA ILE A 130 -2.84 4.23 -2.13
C ILE A 130 -2.99 3.60 -0.76
N VAL A 131 -3.25 4.41 0.25
CA VAL A 131 -3.26 3.99 1.66
C VAL A 131 -4.46 4.54 2.42
N VAL A 132 -4.81 3.90 3.53
CA VAL A 132 -5.99 4.24 4.34
C VAL A 132 -5.70 5.12 5.56
N GLU A 133 -4.47 5.10 6.06
CA GLU A 133 -4.02 5.91 7.20
C GLU A 133 -2.63 6.49 6.91
N GLU A 134 -2.56 7.79 6.62
CA GLU A 134 -1.33 8.50 6.20
C GLU A 134 -0.14 8.26 7.14
N GLU A 135 -0.30 8.54 8.43
CA GLU A 135 0.81 8.47 9.39
C GLU A 135 1.34 7.06 9.59
N ARG A 136 0.43 6.07 9.63
CA ARG A 136 0.81 4.65 9.73
C ARG A 136 1.54 4.20 8.47
N ALA A 137 1.07 4.63 7.30
CA ALA A 137 1.69 4.30 6.04
C ALA A 137 3.10 4.90 5.92
N VAL A 138 3.28 6.17 6.27
CA VAL A 138 4.61 6.82 6.31
C VAL A 138 5.55 6.08 7.25
N SER A 139 5.10 5.72 8.44
CA SER A 139 5.90 4.95 9.41
C SER A 139 6.26 3.56 8.88
N ALA A 140 5.30 2.84 8.28
CA ALA A 140 5.51 1.54 7.69
C ALA A 140 6.48 1.57 6.50
N ILE A 141 6.35 2.56 5.61
CA ILE A 141 7.26 2.77 4.48
C ILE A 141 8.69 3.03 4.98
N LYS A 142 8.88 3.93 5.94
CA LYS A 142 10.21 4.18 6.53
C LYS A 142 10.81 2.91 7.14
N SER A 143 10.01 2.15 7.88
CA SER A 143 10.42 0.88 8.47
C SER A 143 10.83 -0.13 7.39
N CYS A 144 10.03 -0.28 6.34
CA CYS A 144 10.31 -1.14 5.20
C CYS A 144 11.64 -0.79 4.54
N LEU A 145 11.80 0.48 4.12
CA LEU A 145 13.02 0.93 3.44
C LEU A 145 14.27 0.75 4.31
N LYS A 146 14.16 0.97 5.62
CA LYS A 146 15.25 0.76 6.56
C LYS A 146 15.60 -0.72 6.71
N THR A 147 14.60 -1.56 6.93
CA THR A 147 14.77 -3.01 7.16
C THR A 147 15.42 -3.70 5.96
N TYR A 148 14.99 -3.37 4.76
CA TYR A 148 15.50 -3.97 3.53
C TYR A 148 16.67 -3.22 2.89
N ARG A 149 17.18 -2.17 3.56
CA ARG A 149 18.33 -1.34 3.11
C ARG A 149 18.10 -0.73 1.73
N LEU A 150 16.90 -0.19 1.52
CA LEU A 150 16.46 0.40 0.24
C LEU A 150 16.69 1.92 0.21
N ASP A 151 17.91 2.34 0.54
CA ASP A 151 18.37 3.73 0.43
C ASP A 151 17.45 4.78 1.09
N LEU A 152 16.93 4.51 2.30
CA LEU A 152 16.03 5.42 3.02
C LEU A 152 16.58 6.86 3.12
N THR A 153 17.90 7.04 3.23
CA THR A 153 18.52 8.37 3.31
C THR A 153 18.46 9.16 2.00
N HIS A 154 18.13 8.51 0.90
CA HIS A 154 17.92 9.13 -0.40
C HIS A 154 16.44 9.18 -0.80
N ALA A 155 15.57 8.57 0.00
CA ALA A 155 14.14 8.60 -0.22
C ALA A 155 13.51 9.89 0.31
N ILE A 156 12.57 10.42 -0.45
CA ILE A 156 11.64 11.45 -0.04
C ILE A 156 10.26 10.78 0.03
N ILE A 157 9.54 10.96 1.12
CA ILE A 157 8.18 10.45 1.25
C ILE A 157 7.26 11.66 1.38
N ALA A 158 6.29 11.77 0.49
CA ALA A 158 5.29 12.82 0.53
C ALA A 158 3.89 12.22 0.41
N ALA A 159 2.91 12.90 0.99
CA ALA A 159 1.53 12.47 1.06
C ALA A 159 0.60 13.53 0.50
N ARG A 160 -0.51 13.10 -0.09
CA ARG A 160 -1.60 13.93 -0.58
C ARG A 160 -2.93 13.28 -0.25
N ASN A 161 -3.77 13.94 0.52
CA ASN A 161 -5.17 13.55 0.70
C ASN A 161 -6.01 14.04 -0.47
N TRP A 162 -7.26 13.57 -0.56
CA TRP A 162 -8.17 13.93 -1.64
C TRP A 162 -8.34 15.46 -1.83
N ASP A 163 -8.45 16.19 -0.71
CA ASP A 163 -8.70 17.65 -0.70
C ASP A 163 -7.41 18.50 -0.75
N ASP A 164 -6.23 17.88 -0.76
CA ASP A 164 -4.96 18.61 -0.80
C ASP A 164 -4.68 19.11 -2.23
N GLU A 165 -4.27 20.37 -2.39
CA GLU A 165 -3.83 20.93 -3.67
C GLU A 165 -2.53 20.29 -4.18
N GLY A 166 -1.69 19.77 -3.29
CA GLY A 166 -0.41 19.18 -3.63
C GLY A 166 0.12 18.20 -2.60
N PHE A 167 1.27 17.62 -2.90
CA PHE A 167 1.94 16.71 -1.98
C PHE A 167 2.65 17.47 -0.86
N ARG A 168 2.48 17.01 0.37
CA ARG A 168 3.17 17.49 1.58
C ARG A 168 4.30 16.52 1.92
N VAL A 169 5.55 17.01 2.01
CA VAL A 169 6.71 16.19 2.40
C VAL A 169 6.54 15.75 3.86
N LYS A 170 6.54 14.45 4.08
CA LYS A 170 6.41 13.79 5.40
C LYS A 170 7.74 13.25 5.92
N TYR A 171 8.67 12.95 5.02
CA TYR A 171 10.01 12.52 5.35
C TYR A 171 11.00 12.88 4.24
N SER A 172 12.13 13.42 4.67
CA SER A 172 13.36 13.51 3.90
C SER A 172 14.54 13.55 4.86
N TYR A 173 15.65 12.93 4.49
CA TYR A 173 16.89 13.01 5.30
C TYR A 173 17.54 14.38 5.23
N LYS A 174 17.43 15.05 4.08
CA LYS A 174 17.91 16.43 3.88
C LYS A 174 16.73 17.37 3.74
N PRO A 175 16.83 18.63 4.20
CA PRO A 175 15.82 19.64 3.94
C PRO A 175 15.52 19.75 2.44
N ILE A 176 14.25 19.88 2.09
CA ILE A 176 13.78 20.08 0.72
C ILE A 176 12.96 21.34 0.70
N ASN A 177 13.34 22.28 -0.18
CA ASN A 177 12.60 23.54 -0.35
C ASN A 177 11.44 23.38 -1.33
N ASP A 178 11.65 22.63 -2.42
CA ASP A 178 10.67 22.42 -3.46
C ASP A 178 10.51 20.93 -3.74
N PHE A 179 9.30 20.42 -3.55
CA PHE A 179 8.94 19.05 -3.87
C PHE A 179 7.96 19.02 -5.04
N SER A 180 8.25 18.23 -6.05
CA SER A 180 7.33 17.98 -7.16
C SER A 180 7.41 16.54 -7.62
N VAL A 181 6.27 15.96 -7.96
CA VAL A 181 6.15 14.67 -8.63
C VAL A 181 6.24 14.82 -10.15
N ILE A 182 6.38 13.71 -10.86
CA ILE A 182 6.31 13.62 -12.33
C ILE A 182 4.98 13.04 -12.74
#